data_e924e17f0ccd9fb872c1c6e5e84303bc
#
_entry.id   e924e17f0ccd9fb872c1c6e5e84303bc
#
_cell.length_a   1.000
_cell.length_b   1.000
_cell.length_c   1.000
_cell.angle_alpha   90.00
_cell.angle_beta   90.00
_cell.angle_gamma   90.00
#
_symmetry.space_group_name_H-M   'P 1'
#
loop_
_entity.id
_entity.type
_entity.pdbx_description
1 polymer ?
#
loop_
_entity_poly.entity_id
_entity_poly.type
_entity_poly.pdbx_seq_one_letter_code
_entity_poly.pdbx_strand_id
1 'polypeptide(L)'
;MTDPRDVTGVWYGRWTATDRRIMPNSFIATLQESASLVSGTITEPDRQQAGLLRAIVDGTRNGGQIEFTKTYDGSGRLAHSVEYSGTVNAPGTEIAGLWRLAGYSGRFSMTRKQFDADALMDDASAKLDEPVTV
;
A
#
# COMPACT_ATOMS: atom_id res chain seq x y z
N MET A 1 -4.25 23.33 3.85
CA MET A 1 -3.50 22.67 2.78
C MET A 1 -3.25 21.22 3.13
N THR A 2 -3.49 20.34 2.20
CA THR A 2 -3.27 18.92 2.40
C THR A 2 -1.81 18.60 2.12
N ASP A 3 -1.18 17.83 2.99
CA ASP A 3 0.17 17.34 2.77
C ASP A 3 0.13 16.27 1.66
N PRO A 4 0.82 16.47 0.53
CA PRO A 4 0.80 15.46 -0.55
C PRO A 4 1.38 14.12 -0.11
N ARG A 5 2.18 14.09 0.95
CA ARG A 5 2.70 12.86 1.51
C ARG A 5 1.78 12.16 2.51
N ASP A 6 0.61 12.73 2.80
CA ASP A 6 -0.42 12.02 3.56
C ASP A 6 -0.77 10.74 2.79
N VAL A 7 -0.68 9.60 3.46
CA VAL A 7 -0.79 8.30 2.79
C VAL A 7 -2.20 7.74 2.75
N THR A 8 -3.18 8.52 3.17
CA THR A 8 -4.59 8.09 3.11
C THR A 8 -4.98 7.77 1.68
N GLY A 9 -5.44 6.55 1.43
CA GLY A 9 -5.87 6.12 0.10
C GLY A 9 -5.60 4.66 -0.15
N VAL A 10 -5.79 4.27 -1.40
CA VAL A 10 -5.60 2.90 -1.87
C VAL A 10 -4.31 2.84 -2.66
N TRP A 11 -3.46 1.89 -2.28
CA TRP A 11 -2.14 1.70 -2.86
C TRP A 11 -2.05 0.31 -3.48
N TYR A 12 -1.34 0.22 -4.59
CA TYR A 12 -1.06 -1.03 -5.29
C TYR A 12 0.42 -1.31 -5.20
N GLY A 13 0.78 -2.43 -4.61
CA GLY A 13 2.15 -2.70 -4.27
C GLY A 13 2.63 -4.09 -4.62
N ARG A 14 3.92 -4.26 -4.41
CA ARG A 14 4.61 -5.52 -4.61
C ARG A 14 5.77 -5.60 -3.64
N TRP A 15 6.00 -6.78 -3.11
CA TRP A 15 7.20 -7.06 -2.33
C TRP A 15 8.00 -8.19 -2.95
N THR A 16 9.31 -8.14 -2.74
CA THR A 16 10.25 -9.18 -3.13
C THR A 16 11.09 -9.54 -1.93
N ALA A 17 11.59 -10.76 -1.89
CA ALA A 17 12.47 -11.22 -0.82
C ALA A 17 13.91 -11.32 -1.30
N THR A 18 14.85 -11.05 -0.41
CA THR A 18 16.27 -11.27 -0.68
C THR A 18 16.55 -12.74 -0.96
N ASP A 19 15.88 -13.62 -0.24
CA ASP A 19 15.92 -15.06 -0.52
C ASP A 19 15.12 -15.36 -1.77
N ARG A 20 15.80 -15.74 -2.85
CA ARG A 20 15.18 -15.98 -4.16
C ARG A 20 14.24 -17.19 -4.19
N ARG A 21 14.28 -18.04 -3.17
CA ARG A 21 13.36 -19.17 -3.05
C ARG A 21 11.96 -18.71 -2.65
N ILE A 22 11.83 -17.51 -2.13
CA ILE A 22 10.54 -16.93 -1.76
C ILE A 22 10.00 -16.17 -2.95
N MET A 23 8.82 -16.56 -3.42
CA MET A 23 8.18 -15.92 -4.58
C MET A 23 7.69 -14.54 -4.20
N PRO A 24 7.91 -13.54 -5.07
CA PRO A 24 7.33 -12.20 -4.86
C PRO A 24 5.81 -12.25 -4.86
N ASN A 25 5.19 -11.26 -4.23
CA ASN A 25 3.74 -11.14 -4.23
C ASN A 25 3.32 -9.70 -4.41
N SER A 26 2.14 -9.52 -4.98
CA SER A 26 1.50 -8.22 -5.09
C SER A 26 0.50 -8.03 -3.96
N PHE A 27 0.13 -6.78 -3.68
CA PHE A 27 -0.83 -6.48 -2.63
C PHE A 27 -1.58 -5.19 -2.92
N ILE A 28 -2.71 -5.04 -2.25
CA ILE A 28 -3.46 -3.78 -2.22
C ILE A 28 -3.51 -3.34 -0.77
N ALA A 29 -3.08 -2.10 -0.52
CA ALA A 29 -3.12 -1.49 0.80
C ALA A 29 -4.13 -0.37 0.82
N THR A 30 -5.01 -0.38 1.81
CA THR A 30 -5.92 0.73 2.10
C THR A 30 -5.44 1.36 3.40
N LEU A 31 -4.94 2.59 3.29
CA LEU A 31 -4.31 3.28 4.41
C LEU A 31 -5.12 4.50 4.83
N GLN A 32 -5.07 4.79 6.12
CA GLN A 32 -5.60 6.01 6.71
C GLN A 32 -4.53 6.63 7.58
N GLU A 33 -4.34 7.93 7.44
CA GLU A 33 -3.41 8.69 8.27
C GLU A 33 -4.17 9.77 9.02
N SER A 34 -3.89 9.87 10.33
CA SER A 34 -4.44 10.91 11.19
C SER A 34 -3.39 11.27 12.22
N ALA A 35 -2.98 12.54 12.27
CA ALA A 35 -1.95 13.03 13.20
C ALA A 35 -0.69 12.18 13.18
N SER A 36 -0.20 11.86 11.99
CA SER A 36 0.98 11.03 11.73
C SER A 36 0.82 9.56 12.10
N LEU A 37 -0.32 9.14 12.61
CA LEU A 37 -0.59 7.73 12.85
C LEU A 37 -1.16 7.11 11.57
N VAL A 38 -0.59 6.00 11.15
CA VAL A 38 -1.01 5.28 9.95
C VAL A 38 -1.66 3.97 10.36
N SER A 39 -2.82 3.72 9.83
CA SER A 39 -3.55 2.47 10.04
C SER A 39 -4.13 1.99 8.72
N GLY A 40 -4.54 0.75 8.67
CA GLY A 40 -5.19 0.24 7.48
C GLY A 40 -5.09 -1.26 7.35
N THR A 41 -5.32 -1.71 6.12
CA THR A 41 -5.32 -3.13 5.79
C THR A 41 -4.53 -3.39 4.52
N ILE A 42 -3.95 -4.57 4.44
CA ILE A 42 -3.31 -5.07 3.23
C ILE A 42 -3.99 -6.38 2.85
N THR A 43 -4.31 -6.52 1.57
CA THR A 43 -4.87 -7.74 1.01
C THR A 43 -3.92 -8.25 -0.08
N GLU A 44 -3.59 -9.52 -0.03
CA GLU A 44 -2.69 -10.13 -1.03
C GLU A 44 -3.16 -11.53 -1.39
N PRO A 45 -2.85 -12.01 -2.63
CA PRO A 45 -3.17 -13.38 -2.99
C PRO A 45 -2.42 -14.38 -2.11
N ASP A 46 -3.10 -15.45 -1.73
CA ASP A 46 -2.43 -16.58 -1.07
C ASP A 46 -1.74 -17.42 -2.13
N ARG A 47 -0.39 -17.46 -2.08
CA ARG A 47 0.40 -18.16 -3.09
C ARG A 47 0.45 -19.67 -2.87
N GLN A 48 -0.02 -20.16 -1.74
CA GLN A 48 0.02 -21.58 -1.39
C GLN A 48 -1.32 -22.27 -1.54
N GLN A 49 -2.41 -21.51 -1.49
CA GLN A 49 -3.75 -22.03 -1.68
C GLN A 49 -4.64 -20.92 -2.22
N ALA A 50 -5.83 -21.28 -2.70
CA ALA A 50 -6.75 -20.31 -3.26
C ALA A 50 -7.24 -19.34 -2.18
N GLY A 51 -7.48 -18.09 -2.58
CA GLY A 51 -8.02 -17.07 -1.70
C GLY A 51 -7.08 -15.92 -1.46
N LEU A 52 -7.40 -15.14 -0.45
CA LEU A 52 -6.69 -13.91 -0.10
C LEU A 52 -6.18 -13.98 1.34
N LEU A 53 -5.03 -13.37 1.54
CA LEU A 53 -4.48 -13.10 2.87
C LEU A 53 -4.79 -11.66 3.22
N ARG A 54 -5.18 -11.43 4.47
CA ARG A 54 -5.41 -10.10 5.00
C ARG A 54 -4.45 -9.81 6.11
N ALA A 55 -4.04 -8.56 6.18
CA ALA A 55 -3.17 -8.07 7.24
C ALA A 55 -3.63 -6.70 7.71
N ILE A 56 -3.30 -6.39 8.96
CA ILE A 56 -3.57 -5.10 9.57
C ILE A 56 -2.27 -4.30 9.57
N VAL A 57 -2.38 -3.00 9.31
CA VAL A 57 -1.26 -2.08 9.28
C VAL A 57 -1.37 -1.09 10.42
N ASP A 58 -0.29 -0.92 11.17
CA ASP A 58 -0.16 0.10 12.21
C ASP A 58 1.23 0.71 12.12
N GLY A 59 1.30 2.03 12.07
CA GLY A 59 2.57 2.70 11.98
C GLY A 59 2.50 4.21 12.12
N THR A 60 3.55 4.86 11.66
CA THR A 60 3.69 6.32 11.74
C THR A 60 4.33 6.85 10.47
N ARG A 61 4.01 8.09 10.15
CA ARG A 61 4.70 8.83 9.10
C ARG A 61 5.20 10.15 9.64
N ASN A 62 6.42 10.49 9.27
CA ASN A 62 7.05 11.74 9.66
C ASN A 62 7.76 12.32 8.42
N GLY A 63 7.15 13.33 7.83
CA GLY A 63 7.64 13.89 6.57
C GLY A 63 7.62 12.84 5.47
N GLY A 64 8.77 12.56 4.88
CA GLY A 64 8.91 11.54 3.84
C GLY A 64 9.20 10.13 4.36
N GLN A 65 9.24 9.93 5.67
CA GLN A 65 9.55 8.61 6.24
C GLN A 65 8.28 7.96 6.75
N ILE A 66 8.12 6.69 6.42
CA ILE A 66 7.00 5.88 6.91
C ILE A 66 7.55 4.58 7.48
N GLU A 67 7.01 4.19 8.63
CA GLU A 67 7.30 2.91 9.26
C GLU A 67 6.00 2.28 9.69
N PHE A 68 5.82 1.01 9.39
CA PHE A 68 4.61 0.33 9.82
C PHE A 68 4.87 -1.16 10.03
N THR A 69 4.04 -1.73 10.88
CA THR A 69 4.01 -3.17 11.13
C THR A 69 2.80 -3.74 10.40
N LYS A 70 3.03 -4.79 9.65
CA LYS A 70 1.98 -5.55 8.97
C LYS A 70 1.80 -6.86 9.73
N THR A 71 0.63 -7.06 10.29
CA THR A 71 0.28 -8.26 11.06
C THR A 71 -0.79 -9.03 10.33
N TYR A 72 -0.48 -10.26 9.92
CA TYR A 72 -1.45 -11.08 9.21
C TYR A 72 -2.63 -11.42 10.12
N ASP A 73 -3.83 -11.23 9.57
CA ASP A 73 -5.09 -11.55 10.23
C ASP A 73 -5.41 -13.02 9.97
N GLY A 74 -4.69 -13.89 10.62
CA GLY A 74 -4.88 -15.30 10.44
C GLY A 74 -4.37 -16.08 11.62
N SER A 75 -4.80 -17.31 11.71
CA SER A 75 -4.29 -18.24 12.68
C SER A 75 -3.32 -19.19 12.01
N GLY A 76 -2.52 -19.87 12.81
CA GLY A 76 -1.60 -20.88 12.32
C GLY A 76 -0.34 -20.28 11.70
N ARG A 77 0.03 -20.76 10.51
CA ARG A 77 1.28 -20.42 9.86
C ARG A 77 1.48 -18.93 9.53
N LEU A 78 0.40 -18.17 9.49
CA LEU A 78 0.44 -16.76 9.09
C LEU A 78 0.27 -15.80 10.26
N ALA A 79 0.33 -16.28 11.48
CA ALA A 79 0.23 -15.45 12.67
C ALA A 79 1.57 -14.79 12.99
N HIS A 80 2.06 -13.91 12.08
CA HIS A 80 3.32 -13.21 12.28
C HIS A 80 3.23 -11.77 11.80
N SER A 81 4.17 -10.96 12.25
CA SER A 81 4.25 -9.54 11.91
C SER A 81 5.49 -9.26 11.10
N VAL A 82 5.37 -8.34 10.15
CA VAL A 82 6.47 -7.90 9.28
C VAL A 82 6.65 -6.40 9.47
N GLU A 83 7.88 -5.97 9.66
CA GLU A 83 8.20 -4.56 9.78
C GLU A 83 8.56 -3.97 8.43
N TYR A 84 7.95 -2.84 8.10
CA TYR A 84 8.19 -2.08 6.88
C TYR A 84 8.75 -0.71 7.20
N SER A 85 9.72 -0.29 6.42
CA SER A 85 10.32 1.05 6.55
C SER A 85 10.55 1.59 5.15
N GLY A 86 10.02 2.77 4.86
CA GLY A 86 10.10 3.31 3.51
C GLY A 86 10.07 4.81 3.44
N THR A 87 10.13 5.29 2.21
CA THR A 87 10.12 6.71 1.88
C THR A 87 8.95 7.00 0.97
N VAL A 88 8.19 8.03 1.31
CA VAL A 88 7.13 8.58 0.46
C VAL A 88 7.75 9.66 -0.41
N ASN A 89 7.61 9.56 -1.71
CA ASN A 89 8.17 10.57 -2.62
C ASN A 89 7.46 11.92 -2.45
N ALA A 90 8.08 12.98 -2.95
CA ALA A 90 7.57 14.34 -2.75
C ALA A 90 6.12 14.53 -3.23
N PRO A 91 5.72 14.03 -4.41
CA PRO A 91 4.32 14.18 -4.83
C PRO A 91 3.34 13.23 -4.12
N GLY A 92 3.82 12.31 -3.29
CA GLY A 92 2.95 11.38 -2.56
C GLY A 92 2.34 10.29 -3.42
N THR A 93 3.02 9.90 -4.49
CA THR A 93 2.51 8.91 -5.45
C THR A 93 3.17 7.54 -5.33
N GLU A 94 4.28 7.47 -4.62
CA GLU A 94 5.05 6.23 -4.49
C GLU A 94 5.65 6.12 -3.10
N ILE A 95 5.59 4.90 -2.55
CA ILE A 95 6.31 4.52 -1.33
C ILE A 95 7.19 3.33 -1.68
N ALA A 96 8.46 3.41 -1.29
CA ALA A 96 9.41 2.33 -1.53
C ALA A 96 10.32 2.17 -0.32
N GLY A 97 10.74 0.95 -0.05
CA GLY A 97 11.61 0.68 1.08
C GLY A 97 11.88 -0.79 1.28
N LEU A 98 12.08 -1.14 2.54
CA LEU A 98 12.49 -2.47 2.95
C LEU A 98 11.49 -3.06 3.93
N TRP A 99 11.37 -4.38 3.92
CA TRP A 99 10.64 -5.10 4.95
C TRP A 99 11.57 -6.09 5.64
N ARG A 100 11.23 -6.43 6.85
CA ARG A 100 12.02 -7.32 7.69
C ARG A 100 11.12 -8.22 8.53
N LEU A 101 11.47 -9.48 8.55
CA LEU A 101 10.87 -10.50 9.39
C LEU A 101 12.03 -11.38 9.89
N ALA A 102 11.96 -11.90 11.10
CA ALA A 102 13.05 -12.68 11.68
C ALA A 102 13.62 -13.69 10.68
N GLY A 103 14.90 -13.54 10.33
CA GLY A 103 15.60 -14.39 9.37
C GLY A 103 15.37 -14.06 7.91
N TYR A 104 14.49 -13.10 7.59
CA TYR A 104 14.14 -12.73 6.21
C TYR A 104 14.09 -11.22 6.04
N SER A 105 14.34 -10.77 4.83
CA SER A 105 14.21 -9.36 4.47
C SER A 105 13.94 -9.24 2.98
N GLY A 106 13.56 -8.05 2.57
CA GLY A 106 13.32 -7.76 1.17
C GLY A 106 12.97 -6.31 0.92
N ARG A 107 12.46 -6.07 -0.26
CA ARG A 107 12.08 -4.74 -0.72
C ARG A 107 10.60 -4.70 -1.01
N PHE A 108 10.03 -3.51 -0.92
CA PHE A 108 8.66 -3.28 -1.37
C PHE A 108 8.56 -1.95 -2.08
N SER A 109 7.58 -1.84 -2.94
CA SER A 109 7.17 -0.57 -3.53
C SER A 109 5.66 -0.59 -3.69
N MET A 110 5.05 0.57 -3.57
CA MET A 110 3.64 0.72 -3.85
C MET A 110 3.36 2.09 -4.42
N THR A 111 2.34 2.15 -5.26
CA THR A 111 1.97 3.36 -5.98
C THR A 111 0.48 3.60 -5.85
N ARG A 112 0.11 4.85 -5.98
CA ARG A 112 -1.29 5.26 -6.11
C ARG A 112 -1.39 6.36 -7.15
N LYS A 113 -2.57 6.45 -7.75
CA LYS A 113 -2.88 7.59 -8.59
C LYS A 113 -3.25 8.75 -7.66
N GLN A 114 -2.52 9.86 -7.75
CA GLN A 114 -2.82 11.01 -6.94
C GLN A 114 -4.17 11.60 -7.32
N PHE A 115 -4.97 11.92 -6.32
CA PHE A 115 -6.26 12.55 -6.53
C PHE A 115 -6.06 13.99 -7.00
N ASP A 116 -6.61 14.32 -8.16
CA ASP A 116 -6.64 15.66 -8.72
C ASP A 116 -8.08 16.02 -9.02
N ALA A 117 -8.66 16.90 -8.22
CA ALA A 117 -10.06 17.30 -8.36
C ALA A 117 -10.33 17.96 -9.71
N ASP A 118 -9.42 18.77 -10.22
CA ASP A 118 -9.58 19.44 -11.49
C ASP A 118 -9.55 18.46 -12.66
N ALA A 119 -8.60 17.54 -12.66
CA ALA A 119 -8.53 16.49 -13.66
C ALA A 119 -9.76 15.58 -13.63
N LEU A 120 -10.25 15.28 -12.42
CA LEU A 120 -11.46 14.46 -12.27
C LEU A 120 -12.69 15.16 -12.83
N MET A 121 -12.82 16.47 -12.61
CA MET A 121 -13.93 17.24 -13.15
C MET A 121 -13.86 17.34 -14.67
N ASP A 122 -12.68 17.52 -15.25
CA ASP A 122 -12.49 17.55 -16.69
C ASP A 122 -12.87 16.21 -17.32
N ASP A 123 -12.48 15.11 -16.70
CA ASP A 123 -12.82 13.78 -17.16
C ASP A 123 -14.32 13.51 -17.07
N ALA A 124 -14.97 13.93 -15.99
CA ALA A 124 -16.42 13.80 -15.84
C ALA A 124 -17.18 14.63 -16.88
N SER A 125 -16.71 15.85 -17.17
CA SER A 125 -17.32 16.69 -18.21
C SER A 125 -17.18 16.07 -19.60
N ALA A 126 -16.01 15.51 -19.90
CA ALA A 126 -15.79 14.83 -21.18
C ALA A 126 -16.73 13.63 -21.33
N LYS A 127 -16.95 12.87 -20.28
CA LYS A 127 -17.86 11.72 -20.30
C LYS A 127 -19.32 12.12 -20.49
N LEU A 128 -19.74 13.26 -19.93
CA LEU A 128 -21.09 13.78 -20.10
C LEU A 128 -21.34 14.27 -21.52
N ASP A 129 -20.31 14.71 -22.23
CA ASP A 129 -20.39 15.19 -23.60
C ASP A 129 -20.33 14.05 -24.63
N GLU A 130 -20.02 12.83 -24.22
CA GLU A 130 -19.99 11.70 -25.13
C GLU A 130 -21.42 11.27 -25.54
N PRO A 131 -21.63 10.95 -26.84
CA PRO A 131 -22.93 10.45 -27.25
C PRO A 131 -23.25 9.11 -26.61
N VAL A 132 -24.47 9.00 -26.10
CA VAL A 132 -24.91 7.73 -25.51
C VAL A 132 -25.21 6.76 -26.66
N THR A 133 -24.43 5.68 -26.70
CA THR A 133 -24.69 4.58 -27.62
C THR A 133 -25.64 3.59 -26.94
N VAL A 134 -26.78 3.40 -27.54
CA VAL A 134 -27.78 2.47 -27.02
C VAL A 134 -27.60 1.11 -27.70
#